data_4f6b5ce49d0146121c7908b7fe4213b3
#
_entry.id   4f6b5ce49d0146121c7908b7fe4213b3
#
_cell.length_a   1.000
_cell.length_b   1.000
_cell.length_c   1.000
_cell.angle_alpha   90.00
_cell.angle_beta   90.00
_cell.angle_gamma   90.00
#
_symmetry.space_group_name_H-M   'P 1'
#
loop_
_entity.id
_entity.type
_entity.pdbx_description
1 polymer ?
#
loop_
_entity_poly.entity_id
_entity_poly.type
_entity_poly.pdbx_seq_one_letter_code
_entity_poly.pdbx_strand_id
1 'polypeptide(L)' 'MRLALASQPVRNGDVAWNVRCMEDVLCACSGRADTVVFGESVLQGFDCLRWDYARDCTVAAAWTDEPVRHLRLLLRRRQV' A
#
# COMPACT_ATOMS: atom_id res chain seq x y z
N MET A 1 -19.96 0.19 -10.53
CA MET A 1 -18.60 0.16 -9.95
C MET A 1 -18.30 -1.22 -9.42
N ARG A 2 -17.11 -1.72 -9.71
CA ARG A 2 -16.64 -3.01 -9.19
C ARG A 2 -15.59 -2.77 -8.12
N LEU A 3 -15.82 -3.32 -6.93
CA LEU A 3 -14.97 -3.14 -5.76
C LEU A 3 -14.26 -4.44 -5.43
N ALA A 4 -12.95 -4.37 -5.24
CA ALA A 4 -12.16 -5.49 -4.74
C ALA A 4 -11.70 -5.19 -3.32
N LEU A 5 -11.90 -6.14 -2.43
CA LEU A 5 -11.39 -6.09 -1.06
C LEU A 5 -10.16 -6.99 -0.99
N ALA A 6 -9.00 -6.40 -0.75
CA ALA A 6 -7.74 -7.12 -0.76
C ALA A 6 -7.32 -7.53 0.65
N SER A 7 -6.98 -8.80 0.81
CA SER A 7 -6.36 -9.32 2.02
C SER A 7 -5.02 -9.90 1.61
N GLN A 8 -3.95 -9.30 2.10
CA GLN A 8 -2.59 -9.71 1.75
C GLN A 8 -1.72 -9.83 2.99
N PRO A 9 -0.66 -10.66 2.95
CA PRO A 9 0.32 -10.67 4.03
C PRO A 9 1.05 -9.33 4.10
N VAL A 10 1.37 -8.89 5.32
CA VAL A 10 2.06 -7.63 5.60
C VAL A 10 3.24 -7.92 6.50
N ARG A 11 4.39 -7.29 6.21
CA ARG A 11 5.58 -7.33 7.05
C ARG A 11 5.76 -6.00 7.76
N ASN A 12 5.84 -6.01 9.07
CA ASN A 12 6.02 -4.79 9.86
C ASN A 12 7.36 -4.14 9.52
N GLY A 13 7.30 -2.86 9.13
CA GLY A 13 8.48 -2.07 8.80
C GLY A 13 9.12 -2.38 7.45
N ASP A 14 8.62 -3.35 6.69
CA ASP A 14 9.16 -3.69 5.37
C ASP A 14 8.27 -3.11 4.27
N VAL A 15 8.36 -1.80 4.10
CA VAL A 15 7.54 -1.07 3.15
C VAL A 15 7.74 -1.56 1.71
N ALA A 16 8.98 -1.83 1.31
CA ALA A 16 9.28 -2.29 -0.04
C ALA A 16 8.59 -3.64 -0.35
N TRP A 17 8.62 -4.57 0.60
CA TRP A 17 7.94 -5.85 0.44
C TRP A 17 6.42 -5.68 0.38
N ASN A 18 5.88 -4.84 1.27
CA ASN A 18 4.44 -4.56 1.32
C ASN A 18 3.96 -3.92 0.01
N VAL A 19 4.73 -2.99 -0.54
CA VAL A 19 4.41 -2.35 -1.83
C VAL A 19 4.40 -3.37 -2.96
N ARG A 20 5.34 -4.31 -2.99
CA ARG A 20 5.34 -5.35 -4.01
C ARG A 20 4.10 -6.22 -3.94
N CYS A 21 3.66 -6.57 -2.73
CA CYS A 21 2.41 -7.32 -2.56
C CYS A 21 1.20 -6.52 -3.02
N MET A 22 1.15 -5.22 -2.72
CA MET A 22 0.09 -4.33 -3.20
C MET A 22 0.09 -4.24 -4.73
N GLU A 23 1.27 -4.14 -5.32
CA GLU A 23 1.42 -4.10 -6.78
C GLU A 23 0.89 -5.39 -7.42
N ASP A 24 1.21 -6.55 -6.87
CA ASP A 24 0.69 -7.83 -7.38
C ASP A 24 -0.83 -7.88 -7.34
N VAL A 25 -1.43 -7.40 -6.24
CA VAL A 25 -2.89 -7.33 -6.10
C VAL A 25 -3.49 -6.38 -7.15
N LEU A 26 -2.90 -5.20 -7.32
CA LEU A 26 -3.39 -4.21 -8.28
C LEU A 26 -3.29 -4.74 -9.72
N CYS A 27 -2.22 -5.43 -10.05
CA CYS A 27 -2.07 -6.06 -11.36
C CYS A 27 -3.12 -7.14 -11.59
N ALA A 28 -3.43 -7.95 -10.57
CA ALA A 28 -4.45 -8.98 -10.67
C ALA A 28 -5.86 -8.38 -10.83
N CYS A 29 -6.10 -7.21 -10.25
CA CYS A 29 -7.40 -6.53 -10.33
C CYS A 29 -7.56 -5.66 -11.59
N SER A 30 -6.50 -5.41 -12.33
CA SER A 30 -6.54 -4.58 -13.53
C SER A 30 -7.55 -5.11 -14.54
N GLY A 31 -8.48 -4.27 -14.98
CA GLY A 31 -9.57 -4.64 -15.86
C GLY A 31 -10.71 -5.43 -15.19
N ARG A 32 -10.60 -5.74 -13.90
CA ARG A 32 -11.59 -6.53 -13.15
C ARG A 32 -12.26 -5.72 -12.03
N ALA A 33 -11.60 -4.69 -11.53
CA ALA A 33 -12.12 -3.81 -10.50
C ALA A 33 -11.77 -2.36 -10.79
N ASP A 34 -12.63 -1.46 -10.36
CA ASP A 34 -12.42 -0.01 -10.49
C ASP A 34 -11.74 0.57 -9.25
N THR A 35 -11.96 -0.05 -8.12
CA THR A 35 -11.42 0.36 -6.83
C THR A 35 -10.94 -0.86 -6.05
N VAL A 36 -9.78 -0.74 -5.42
CA VAL A 36 -9.23 -1.78 -4.55
C VAL A 36 -9.06 -1.19 -3.15
N VAL A 37 -9.60 -1.87 -2.15
CA VAL A 37 -9.48 -1.48 -0.74
C VAL A 37 -8.55 -2.46 -0.04
N PHE A 38 -7.50 -1.93 0.56
CA PHE A 38 -6.55 -2.70 1.36
C PHE A 38 -6.89 -2.58 2.85
N GLY A 39 -6.31 -3.46 3.64
CA GLY A 39 -6.45 -3.43 5.08
C GLY A 39 -5.73 -2.24 5.73
N GLU A 40 -6.06 -1.95 6.96
CA GLU A 40 -5.42 -0.90 7.74
C GLU A 40 -3.91 -1.17 7.87
N SER A 41 -3.11 -0.12 7.77
CA SER A 41 -1.64 -0.17 7.91
C SER A 41 -0.95 -1.12 6.93
N VAL A 42 -1.51 -1.35 5.76
CA VAL A 42 -0.94 -2.27 4.76
C VAL A 42 0.47 -1.85 4.31
N LEU A 43 0.77 -0.56 4.32
CA LEU A 43 2.07 -0.05 3.84
C LEU A 43 3.19 -0.32 4.84
N GLN A 44 3.01 0.07 6.12
CA GLN A 44 4.05 -0.02 7.15
C GLN A 44 3.94 -1.26 8.04
N GLY A 45 2.76 -1.86 8.14
CA GLY A 45 2.47 -2.91 9.08
C GLY A 45 1.83 -2.36 10.37
N PHE A 46 0.93 -3.14 10.95
CA PHE A 46 0.14 -2.70 12.10
C PHE A 46 1.00 -2.44 13.35
N ASP A 47 2.04 -3.25 13.56
CA ASP A 47 2.90 -3.17 14.75
C ASP A 47 4.17 -2.33 14.52
N CYS A 48 4.18 -1.45 13.52
CA CYS A 48 5.37 -0.63 13.23
C CYS A 48 5.57 0.53 14.22
N LEU A 49 4.52 0.95 14.92
CA LEU A 49 4.59 2.07 15.85
C LEU A 49 5.19 1.65 17.19
N ARG A 50 6.00 2.53 17.77
CA ARG A 50 6.62 2.35 19.09
C ARG A 50 6.15 3.34 20.13
N TRP A 51 5.17 4.18 19.77
CA TRP A 51 4.62 5.26 20.60
C TRP A 51 5.68 6.29 21.00
N ASP A 52 6.69 6.45 20.15
CA ASP A 52 7.71 7.49 20.22
C ASP A 52 7.50 8.41 19.01
N TYR A 53 7.07 9.64 19.26
CA TYR A 53 6.70 10.56 18.17
C TYR A 53 7.85 10.81 17.20
N ALA A 54 9.05 11.05 17.72
CA ALA A 54 10.21 11.35 16.89
C ALA A 54 10.57 10.18 15.96
N ARG A 55 10.51 8.95 16.49
CA ARG A 55 10.79 7.75 15.71
C ARG A 55 9.64 7.44 14.76
N ASP A 56 8.40 7.53 15.23
CA ASP A 56 7.24 7.15 14.42
C ASP A 56 7.06 8.08 13.22
N CYS A 57 7.46 9.34 13.32
CA CYS A 57 7.47 10.26 12.19
C CYS A 57 8.38 9.79 11.05
N THR A 58 9.42 9.01 11.35
CA THR A 58 10.35 8.51 10.31
C THR A 58 9.76 7.38 9.49
N VAL A 59 8.71 6.70 9.98
CA VAL A 59 8.05 5.60 9.25
C VAL A 59 6.77 6.02 8.54
N ALA A 60 6.28 7.23 8.82
CA ALA A 60 5.12 7.76 8.12
C ALA A 60 5.47 8.07 6.67
N ALA A 61 4.54 7.79 5.76
CA ALA A 61 4.75 8.04 4.34
C ALA A 61 3.94 9.25 3.89
N ALA A 62 4.60 10.20 3.22
CA ALA A 62 3.93 11.33 2.59
C ALA A 62 3.44 10.94 1.19
N TRP A 63 2.50 11.70 0.67
CA TRP A 63 1.95 11.51 -0.69
C TRP A 63 3.02 11.53 -1.78
N THR A 64 4.12 12.27 -1.55
CA THR A 64 5.23 12.41 -2.49
C THR A 64 6.37 11.43 -2.26
N ASP A 65 6.31 10.61 -1.21
CA ASP A 65 7.36 9.62 -0.93
C ASP A 65 7.35 8.51 -1.99
N GLU A 66 8.51 7.91 -2.21
CA GLU A 66 8.74 6.94 -3.28
C GLU A 66 7.72 5.80 -3.33
N PRO A 67 7.41 5.10 -2.23
CA PRO A 67 6.47 3.98 -2.31
C PRO A 67 5.07 4.43 -2.72
N VAL A 68 4.62 5.60 -2.28
CA VAL A 68 3.31 6.13 -2.65
C VAL A 68 3.31 6.61 -4.09
N ARG A 69 4.38 7.29 -4.54
CA ARG A 69 4.55 7.69 -5.94
C ARG A 69 4.52 6.51 -6.88
N HIS A 70 5.22 5.44 -6.52
CA HIS A 70 5.26 4.21 -7.31
C HIS A 70 3.85 3.65 -7.52
N LEU A 71 3.06 3.54 -6.44
CA LEU A 71 1.70 3.03 -6.51
C LEU A 71 0.79 3.95 -7.35
N ARG A 72 0.95 5.26 -7.21
CA ARG A 72 0.16 6.22 -8.00
C ARG A 72 0.41 6.08 -9.50
N LEU A 73 1.68 5.93 -9.89
CA LEU A 73 2.04 5.73 -11.29
C LEU A 73 1.51 4.40 -11.83
N LEU A 74 1.58 3.35 -11.01
CA LEU A 74 1.04 2.06 -11.35
C LEU A 74 -0.48 2.12 -11.60
N LEU A 75 -1.21 2.81 -10.73
CA LEU A 75 -2.66 2.98 -10.85
C LEU A 75 -3.03 3.66 -12.17
N ARG A 76 -2.28 4.69 -12.56
CA ARG A 76 -2.52 5.38 -13.84
C ARG A 76 -2.36 4.42 -15.03
N ARG A 77 -1.34 3.58 -15.01
CA ARG A 77 -1.08 2.61 -16.09
C ARG A 77 -2.14 1.53 -16.16
N ARG A 78 -2.64 1.09 -15.00
CA ARG A 78 -3.58 -0.03 -14.89
C ARG A 78 -5.03 0.42 -14.91
N GLN A 79 -5.30 1.70 -14.82
CA GLN A 79 -6.65 2.28 -14.83
C GLN A 79 -7.52 1.73 -13.69
N VAL A 80 -6.94 1.67 -12.51
CA VAL A 80 -7.65 1.25 -11.29
C VAL A 80 -7.93 2.48 -10.42
#